data_3775b5298a010152711fc9b10f18d671
#
_entry.id   3775b5298a010152711fc9b10f18d671
#
_cell.length_a   1.000
_cell.length_b   1.000
_cell.length_c   1.000
_cell.angle_alpha   90.00
_cell.angle_beta   90.00
_cell.angle_gamma   90.00
#
_symmetry.space_group_name_H-M   'P 1'
#
loop_
_entity.id
_entity.type
_entity.pdbx_description
1 polymer ?
#
loop_
_entity_poly.entity_id
_entity_poly.type
_entity_poly.pdbx_seq_one_letter_code
_entity_poly.pdbx_strand_id
1 'polypeptide(L)'
;TAETGMEPWDGCLSGRPGVSPGYDALAFAIDECHRRGMALHAWIVTIPVGKWNGTGCMALRKRHPDIVMKIGDEGYMNPAKAGTADYLARYCADITRRYDIDGIHLDYIRYPETMRRLPPQDEGRRNITHIVKEISQSVRDVKPWVRISCSPIGKHDDTRRFWSHGWNARQRVMQDAKAWLRDG
;
A
#
# COMPACT_ATOMS: atom_id res chain seq x y z
N THR A 1 12.09 -6.38 -4.72
CA THR A 1 12.70 -5.28 -3.98
C THR A 1 13.73 -5.80 -2.99
N ALA A 2 14.65 -4.94 -2.52
CA ALA A 2 15.65 -5.31 -1.52
C ALA A 2 15.00 -5.79 -0.21
N GLU A 3 13.89 -5.17 0.21
CA GLU A 3 13.14 -5.53 1.42
C GLU A 3 12.49 -6.91 1.33
N THR A 4 11.91 -7.27 0.21
CA THR A 4 11.19 -8.54 0.04
C THR A 4 12.10 -9.65 -0.47
N GLY A 5 13.26 -9.31 -1.06
CA GLY A 5 14.13 -10.23 -1.78
C GLY A 5 13.45 -10.88 -2.98
N MET A 6 12.37 -10.30 -3.46
CA MET A 6 11.63 -10.71 -4.65
C MET A 6 11.40 -9.50 -5.54
N GLU A 7 11.70 -9.63 -6.80
CA GLU A 7 11.32 -8.63 -7.78
C GLU A 7 9.82 -8.81 -8.11
N PRO A 8 9.02 -7.74 -8.05
CA PRO A 8 7.59 -7.81 -8.31
C PRO A 8 7.29 -7.83 -9.82
N TRP A 9 8.01 -8.65 -10.56
CA TRP A 9 7.79 -8.73 -11.99
C TRP A 9 6.45 -9.36 -12.30
N ASP A 10 5.60 -8.60 -12.95
CA ASP A 10 4.35 -9.08 -13.50
C ASP A 10 4.61 -9.95 -14.73
N GLY A 11 3.75 -10.93 -14.95
CA GLY A 11 3.79 -11.75 -16.14
C GLY A 11 3.61 -10.98 -17.46
N CYS A 12 3.02 -9.79 -17.42
CA CYS A 12 2.90 -8.90 -18.57
C CYS A 12 4.24 -8.40 -19.10
N LEU A 13 5.26 -8.28 -18.24
CA LEU A 13 6.58 -7.77 -18.61
C LEU A 13 7.48 -8.84 -19.21
N SER A 14 7.39 -10.07 -18.73
CA SER A 14 8.30 -11.17 -19.11
C SER A 14 7.59 -12.38 -19.70
N GLY A 15 6.25 -12.40 -19.70
CA GLY A 15 5.45 -13.59 -20.02
C GLY A 15 5.41 -14.63 -18.89
N ARG A 16 6.17 -14.44 -17.81
CA ARG A 16 6.24 -15.36 -16.67
C ARG A 16 6.28 -14.58 -15.36
N PRO A 17 5.28 -14.74 -14.47
CA PRO A 17 5.27 -14.05 -13.16
C PRO A 17 6.55 -14.32 -12.36
N GLY A 18 7.13 -13.28 -11.77
CA GLY A 18 8.34 -13.35 -10.96
C GLY A 18 9.65 -13.49 -11.73
N VAL A 19 9.61 -13.51 -13.06
CA VAL A 19 10.81 -13.56 -13.92
C VAL A 19 11.16 -12.16 -14.40
N SER A 20 12.42 -11.76 -14.21
CA SER A 20 12.91 -10.46 -14.69
C SER A 20 12.79 -10.35 -16.22
N PRO A 21 12.30 -9.22 -16.75
CA PRO A 21 12.29 -8.95 -18.19
C PRO A 21 13.68 -8.62 -18.77
N GLY A 22 14.75 -8.62 -17.95
CA GLY A 22 16.09 -8.27 -18.35
C GLY A 22 16.42 -6.76 -18.31
N TYR A 23 15.50 -5.93 -17.82
CA TYR A 23 15.70 -4.51 -17.62
C TYR A 23 14.91 -4.02 -16.38
N ASP A 24 15.26 -2.85 -15.86
CA ASP A 24 14.50 -2.21 -14.77
C ASP A 24 13.31 -1.45 -15.36
N ALA A 25 12.12 -2.06 -15.28
CA ALA A 25 10.91 -1.49 -15.85
C ALA A 25 10.48 -0.19 -15.18
N LEU A 26 10.73 -0.03 -13.88
CA LEU A 26 10.40 1.19 -13.16
C LEU A 26 11.35 2.33 -13.56
N ALA A 27 12.65 2.08 -13.60
CA ALA A 27 13.62 3.05 -14.08
C ALA A 27 13.31 3.49 -15.52
N PHE A 28 13.03 2.54 -16.41
CA PHE A 28 12.63 2.83 -17.78
C PHE A 28 11.38 3.72 -17.85
N ALA A 29 10.34 3.41 -17.07
CA ALA A 29 9.11 4.19 -17.04
C ALA A 29 9.35 5.63 -16.52
N ILE A 30 10.21 5.80 -15.51
CA ILE A 30 10.60 7.11 -14.99
C ILE A 30 11.27 7.94 -16.09
N ASP A 31 12.29 7.39 -16.75
CA ASP A 31 13.01 8.07 -17.81
C ASP A 31 12.08 8.49 -18.96
N GLU A 32 11.16 7.61 -19.35
CA GLU A 32 10.20 7.90 -20.42
C GLU A 32 9.17 8.96 -20.02
N CYS A 33 8.73 8.98 -18.77
CA CYS A 33 7.83 10.01 -18.25
C CYS A 33 8.55 11.37 -18.19
N HIS A 34 9.73 11.41 -17.58
CA HIS A 34 10.49 12.65 -17.40
C HIS A 34 10.88 13.28 -18.74
N ARG A 35 11.30 12.49 -19.74
CA ARG A 35 11.58 12.99 -21.10
C ARG A 35 10.36 13.66 -21.78
N ARG A 36 9.14 13.33 -21.31
CA ARG A 36 7.89 13.92 -21.82
C ARG A 36 7.30 14.96 -20.90
N GLY A 37 8.01 15.37 -19.85
CA GLY A 37 7.51 16.34 -18.86
C GLY A 37 6.39 15.80 -17.98
N MET A 38 6.29 14.47 -17.82
CA MET A 38 5.28 13.82 -16.99
C MET A 38 5.90 13.38 -15.67
N ALA A 39 5.18 13.59 -14.56
CA ALA A 39 5.51 13.02 -13.26
C ALA A 39 5.14 11.52 -13.21
N LEU A 40 5.97 10.72 -12.54
CA LEU A 40 5.69 9.31 -12.29
C LEU A 40 5.51 9.05 -10.79
N HIS A 41 4.37 8.48 -10.43
CA HIS A 41 4.11 8.00 -9.08
C HIS A 41 4.16 6.47 -9.02
N ALA A 42 4.97 5.92 -8.13
CA ALA A 42 5.01 4.49 -7.89
C ALA A 42 3.73 4.03 -7.19
N TRP A 43 2.96 3.18 -7.82
CA TRP A 43 1.72 2.62 -7.28
C TRP A 43 2.01 1.41 -6.41
N ILE A 44 1.71 1.52 -5.12
CA ILE A 44 1.96 0.50 -4.11
C ILE A 44 0.63 -0.05 -3.61
N VAL A 45 0.37 -1.33 -3.86
CA VAL A 45 -0.72 -2.06 -3.19
C VAL A 45 -0.23 -2.44 -1.80
N THR A 46 -0.85 -1.89 -0.76
CA THR A 46 -0.29 -1.91 0.60
C THR A 46 -0.68 -3.14 1.43
N ILE A 47 -1.96 -3.33 1.68
CA ILE A 47 -2.45 -4.36 2.61
C ILE A 47 -2.59 -5.75 1.96
N PRO A 48 -3.10 -5.93 0.74
CA PRO A 48 -3.12 -7.22 0.06
C PRO A 48 -1.70 -7.72 -0.23
N VAL A 49 -1.46 -9.00 0.04
CA VAL A 49 -0.18 -9.67 -0.23
C VAL A 49 -0.28 -10.63 -1.41
N GLY A 50 -1.50 -11.11 -1.69
CA GLY A 50 -1.79 -12.06 -2.77
C GLY A 50 -2.21 -13.43 -2.25
N LYS A 51 -2.26 -14.42 -3.13
CA LYS A 51 -2.69 -15.77 -2.78
C LYS A 51 -1.90 -16.34 -1.61
N TRP A 52 -2.59 -16.94 -0.63
CA TRP A 52 -1.99 -17.46 0.59
C TRP A 52 -0.84 -18.44 0.31
N ASN A 53 -1.01 -19.31 -0.68
CA ASN A 53 0.02 -20.27 -1.12
C ASN A 53 0.86 -19.75 -2.28
N GLY A 54 0.71 -18.48 -2.66
CA GLY A 54 1.56 -17.84 -3.65
C GLY A 54 2.97 -17.59 -3.12
N THR A 55 3.96 -17.66 -3.99
CA THR A 55 5.39 -17.56 -3.66
C THR A 55 5.70 -16.29 -2.85
N GLY A 56 5.15 -15.13 -3.24
CA GLY A 56 5.35 -13.86 -2.53
C GLY A 56 4.79 -13.87 -1.12
N CYS A 57 3.56 -14.34 -0.94
CA CYS A 57 2.94 -14.42 0.36
C CYS A 57 3.65 -15.42 1.28
N MET A 58 4.07 -16.57 0.76
CA MET A 58 4.87 -17.55 1.51
C MET A 58 6.22 -16.97 1.95
N ALA A 59 6.90 -16.26 1.06
CA ALA A 59 8.19 -15.63 1.36
C ALA A 59 8.04 -14.55 2.46
N LEU A 60 7.01 -13.71 2.36
CA LEU A 60 6.74 -12.68 3.34
C LEU A 60 6.41 -13.28 4.72
N ARG A 61 5.52 -14.28 4.78
CA ARG A 61 5.17 -14.97 6.02
C ARG A 61 6.37 -15.63 6.71
N LYS A 62 7.27 -16.20 5.92
CA LYS A 62 8.49 -16.83 6.47
C LYS A 62 9.39 -15.81 7.17
N ARG A 63 9.49 -14.60 6.63
CA ARG A 63 10.33 -13.52 7.19
C ARG A 63 9.63 -12.73 8.29
N HIS A 64 8.34 -12.51 8.13
CA HIS A 64 7.52 -11.66 8.99
C HIS A 64 6.19 -12.35 9.34
N PRO A 65 6.23 -13.44 10.14
CA PRO A 65 5.04 -14.25 10.43
C PRO A 65 3.95 -13.46 11.17
N ASP A 66 4.34 -12.47 11.96
CA ASP A 66 3.44 -11.74 12.84
C ASP A 66 2.59 -10.69 12.12
N ILE A 67 3.01 -10.25 10.92
CA ILE A 67 2.33 -9.17 10.21
C ILE A 67 1.40 -9.65 9.09
N VAL A 68 1.38 -10.95 8.78
CA VAL A 68 0.54 -11.49 7.71
C VAL A 68 -0.59 -12.32 8.27
N MET A 69 -1.80 -12.02 7.87
CA MET A 69 -3.02 -12.75 8.22
C MET A 69 -3.66 -13.39 6.99
N LYS A 70 -4.38 -14.49 7.21
CA LYS A 70 -5.16 -15.18 6.16
C LYS A 70 -6.62 -14.76 6.19
N ILE A 71 -7.18 -14.42 5.03
CA ILE A 71 -8.62 -14.21 4.86
C ILE A 71 -9.04 -14.96 3.60
N GLY A 72 -9.88 -15.98 3.75
CA GLY A 72 -10.19 -16.90 2.64
C GLY A 72 -8.91 -17.57 2.12
N ASP A 73 -8.67 -17.45 0.82
CA ASP A 73 -7.46 -17.98 0.16
C ASP A 73 -6.38 -16.91 -0.11
N GLU A 74 -6.54 -15.72 0.49
CA GLU A 74 -5.65 -14.59 0.30
C GLU A 74 -4.86 -14.29 1.58
N GLY A 75 -3.65 -13.77 1.39
CA GLY A 75 -2.82 -13.16 2.44
C GLY A 75 -2.99 -11.65 2.46
N TYR A 76 -3.06 -11.10 3.66
CA TYR A 76 -3.12 -9.67 3.89
C TYR A 76 -2.14 -9.27 4.99
N MET A 77 -1.57 -8.09 4.91
CA MET A 77 -0.91 -7.51 6.06
C MET A 77 -1.94 -7.18 7.13
N ASN A 78 -1.58 -7.38 8.39
CA ASN A 78 -2.47 -7.08 9.52
C ASN A 78 -2.27 -5.64 9.99
N PRO A 79 -3.23 -4.72 9.75
CA PRO A 79 -3.05 -3.31 10.11
C PRO A 79 -2.97 -3.07 11.62
N ALA A 80 -3.42 -4.02 12.45
CA ALA A 80 -3.34 -3.94 13.91
C ALA A 80 -1.94 -4.26 14.46
N LYS A 81 -1.01 -4.68 13.63
CA LYS A 81 0.37 -5.01 14.03
C LYS A 81 1.31 -3.85 13.72
N ALA A 82 2.02 -3.37 14.72
CA ALA A 82 3.00 -2.29 14.55
C ALA A 82 4.03 -2.61 13.45
N GLY A 83 4.52 -3.85 13.38
CA GLY A 83 5.43 -4.30 12.34
C GLY A 83 4.90 -4.15 10.91
N THR A 84 3.58 -4.00 10.70
CA THR A 84 3.01 -3.70 9.38
C THR A 84 3.36 -2.27 8.94
N ALA A 85 3.25 -1.30 9.85
CA ALA A 85 3.63 0.08 9.58
C ALA A 85 5.12 0.18 9.29
N ASP A 86 5.96 -0.42 10.15
CA ASP A 86 7.41 -0.44 9.98
C ASP A 86 7.85 -1.06 8.65
N TYR A 87 7.21 -2.18 8.27
CA TYR A 87 7.53 -2.85 7.02
C TYR A 87 7.17 -2.00 5.80
N LEU A 88 5.96 -1.45 5.75
CA LEU A 88 5.50 -0.62 4.63
C LEU A 88 6.29 0.68 4.53
N ALA A 89 6.63 1.30 5.66
CA ALA A 89 7.45 2.51 5.72
C ALA A 89 8.84 2.25 5.10
N ARG A 90 9.53 1.19 5.54
CA ARG A 90 10.85 0.80 4.98
C ARG A 90 10.75 0.44 3.50
N TYR A 91 9.69 -0.25 3.09
CA TYR A 91 9.45 -0.60 1.71
C TYR A 91 9.32 0.64 0.82
N CYS A 92 8.50 1.61 1.22
CA CYS A 92 8.32 2.86 0.49
C CYS A 92 9.59 3.72 0.49
N ALA A 93 10.29 3.81 1.62
CA ALA A 93 11.56 4.52 1.72
C ALA A 93 12.65 3.90 0.83
N ASP A 94 12.71 2.56 0.70
CA ASP A 94 13.66 1.88 -0.19
C ASP A 94 13.40 2.23 -1.66
N ILE A 95 12.14 2.19 -2.10
CA ILE A 95 11.78 2.61 -3.46
C ILE A 95 12.17 4.08 -3.69
N THR A 96 11.83 4.96 -2.75
CA THR A 96 12.14 6.40 -2.83
C THR A 96 13.65 6.66 -2.93
N ARG A 97 14.45 5.90 -2.20
CA ARG A 97 15.92 6.03 -2.23
C ARG A 97 16.51 5.57 -3.55
N ARG A 98 16.00 4.49 -4.10
CA ARG A 98 16.57 3.82 -5.27
C ARG A 98 16.11 4.44 -6.60
N TYR A 99 14.95 5.07 -6.64
CA TYR A 99 14.35 5.55 -7.88
C TYR A 99 14.04 7.05 -7.83
N ASP A 100 14.12 7.69 -8.98
CA ASP A 100 13.78 9.11 -9.14
C ASP A 100 12.28 9.32 -9.41
N ILE A 101 11.47 8.80 -8.50
CA ILE A 101 10.01 8.95 -8.55
C ILE A 101 9.58 10.33 -8.06
N ASP A 102 8.48 10.85 -8.61
CA ASP A 102 7.86 12.12 -8.20
C ASP A 102 6.86 11.92 -7.06
N GLY A 103 6.38 10.70 -6.90
CA GLY A 103 5.42 10.37 -5.85
C GLY A 103 5.26 8.88 -5.58
N ILE A 104 4.58 8.58 -4.48
CA ILE A 104 4.07 7.25 -4.14
C ILE A 104 2.55 7.33 -4.04
N HIS A 105 1.89 6.36 -4.65
CA HIS A 105 0.44 6.19 -4.56
C HIS A 105 0.10 4.95 -3.74
N LEU A 106 -0.55 5.14 -2.59
CA LEU A 106 -0.95 4.06 -1.70
C LEU A 106 -2.33 3.55 -2.08
N ASP A 107 -2.37 2.40 -2.73
CA ASP A 107 -3.62 1.71 -3.02
C ASP A 107 -3.93 0.68 -1.93
N TYR A 108 -5.21 0.42 -1.74
CA TYR A 108 -5.73 -0.53 -0.77
C TYR A 108 -5.24 -0.30 0.67
N ILE A 109 -4.98 0.96 1.02
CA ILE A 109 -4.58 1.36 2.39
C ILE A 109 -5.81 1.39 3.29
N ARG A 110 -6.30 0.21 3.65
CA ARG A 110 -7.55 0.01 4.38
C ARG A 110 -7.66 -1.39 4.96
N TYR A 111 -8.57 -1.58 5.92
CA TYR A 111 -8.94 -2.92 6.34
C TYR A 111 -9.62 -3.67 5.19
N PRO A 112 -9.31 -4.98 4.99
CA PRO A 112 -9.97 -5.78 3.97
C PRO A 112 -11.47 -5.85 4.19
N GLU A 113 -12.26 -5.56 3.18
CA GLU A 113 -13.72 -5.62 3.23
C GLU A 113 -14.28 -7.01 3.52
N THR A 114 -13.51 -8.05 3.19
CA THR A 114 -13.85 -9.47 3.41
C THR A 114 -13.54 -9.94 4.83
N MET A 115 -12.95 -9.09 5.66
CA MET A 115 -12.63 -9.42 7.05
C MET A 115 -13.92 -9.55 7.87
N ARG A 116 -14.16 -10.74 8.43
CA ARG A 116 -15.40 -11.05 9.18
C ARG A 116 -15.50 -10.31 10.51
N ARG A 117 -14.37 -10.09 11.18
CA ARG A 117 -14.29 -9.39 12.48
C ARG A 117 -13.37 -8.21 12.33
N LEU A 118 -13.96 -7.04 12.17
CA LEU A 118 -13.24 -5.78 12.18
C LEU A 118 -12.95 -5.35 13.64
N PRO A 119 -11.87 -4.62 13.89
CA PRO A 119 -11.64 -3.99 15.19
C PRO A 119 -12.70 -2.90 15.45
N PRO A 120 -12.78 -2.38 16.68
CA PRO A 120 -13.52 -1.16 16.95
C PRO A 120 -13.12 -0.06 15.97
N GLN A 121 -14.09 0.71 15.47
CA GLN A 121 -13.85 1.66 14.36
C GLN A 121 -12.74 2.67 14.66
N ASP A 122 -12.69 3.21 15.88
CA ASP A 122 -11.66 4.18 16.28
C ASP A 122 -10.26 3.54 16.33
N GLU A 123 -10.17 2.32 16.78
CA GLU A 123 -8.93 1.56 16.78
C GLU A 123 -8.48 1.28 15.34
N GLY A 124 -9.39 0.78 14.51
CA GLY A 124 -9.08 0.51 13.10
C GLY A 124 -8.60 1.76 12.35
N ARG A 125 -9.24 2.92 12.59
CA ARG A 125 -8.79 4.18 11.99
C ARG A 125 -7.43 4.62 12.50
N ARG A 126 -7.16 4.47 13.80
CA ARG A 126 -5.81 4.75 14.35
C ARG A 126 -4.74 3.88 13.71
N ASN A 127 -5.02 2.59 13.52
CA ASN A 127 -4.07 1.67 12.91
C ASN A 127 -3.73 2.07 11.47
N ILE A 128 -4.74 2.33 10.63
CA ILE A 128 -4.51 2.76 9.24
C ILE A 128 -3.82 4.14 9.20
N THR A 129 -4.25 5.08 10.03
CA THR A 129 -3.62 6.41 10.11
C THR A 129 -2.16 6.32 10.54
N HIS A 130 -1.84 5.44 11.49
CA HIS A 130 -0.46 5.19 11.89
C HIS A 130 0.39 4.68 10.71
N ILE A 131 -0.10 3.70 9.96
CA ILE A 131 0.60 3.21 8.77
C ILE A 131 0.86 4.34 7.76
N VAL A 132 -0.15 5.16 7.47
CA VAL A 132 -0.02 6.30 6.54
C VAL A 132 1.03 7.31 7.04
N LYS A 133 1.02 7.63 8.33
CA LYS A 133 2.00 8.54 8.95
C LYS A 133 3.42 8.01 8.86
N GLU A 134 3.64 6.75 9.22
CA GLU A 134 4.97 6.12 9.16
C GLU A 134 5.52 6.07 7.73
N ILE A 135 4.68 5.72 6.75
CA ILE A 135 5.07 5.77 5.33
C ILE A 135 5.43 7.20 4.93
N SER A 136 4.56 8.16 5.25
CA SER A 136 4.76 9.57 4.87
C SER A 136 6.05 10.14 5.45
N GLN A 137 6.30 9.89 6.74
CA GLN A 137 7.52 10.34 7.40
C GLN A 137 8.77 9.70 6.77
N SER A 138 8.77 8.37 6.62
CA SER A 138 9.92 7.64 6.07
C SER A 138 10.26 8.04 4.63
N VAL A 139 9.26 8.36 3.80
CA VAL A 139 9.48 8.84 2.44
C VAL A 139 10.04 10.26 2.44
N ARG A 140 9.48 11.16 3.26
CA ARG A 140 9.94 12.55 3.38
C ARG A 140 11.36 12.66 3.95
N ASP A 141 11.75 11.76 4.84
CA ASP A 141 13.12 11.69 5.38
C ASP A 141 14.14 11.34 4.30
N VAL A 142 13.73 10.62 3.26
CA VAL A 142 14.59 10.28 2.12
C VAL A 142 14.58 11.38 1.06
N LYS A 143 13.39 11.81 0.61
CA LYS A 143 13.17 12.85 -0.40
C LYS A 143 11.94 13.68 -0.04
N PRO A 144 12.10 14.85 0.59
CA PRO A 144 10.97 15.65 1.11
C PRO A 144 10.02 16.18 0.03
N TRP A 145 10.43 16.20 -1.23
CA TRP A 145 9.61 16.66 -2.37
C TRP A 145 8.73 15.54 -2.98
N VAL A 146 8.96 14.27 -2.63
CA VAL A 146 8.14 13.15 -3.15
C VAL A 146 6.73 13.23 -2.58
N ARG A 147 5.76 13.24 -3.47
CA ARG A 147 4.34 13.37 -3.10
C ARG A 147 3.78 12.03 -2.63
N ILE A 148 2.95 12.07 -1.58
CA ILE A 148 2.20 10.90 -1.12
C ILE A 148 0.73 11.10 -1.48
N SER A 149 0.14 10.09 -2.10
CA SER A 149 -1.28 10.06 -2.44
C SER A 149 -1.89 8.71 -2.13
N CYS A 150 -3.21 8.63 -2.05
CA CYS A 150 -3.92 7.37 -1.81
C CYS A 150 -5.27 7.34 -2.55
N SER A 151 -5.81 6.13 -2.73
CA SER A 151 -7.14 5.88 -3.30
C SER A 151 -8.13 5.46 -2.20
N PRO A 152 -8.72 6.38 -1.43
CA PRO A 152 -9.78 6.03 -0.50
C PRO A 152 -11.08 5.71 -1.24
N ILE A 153 -11.98 4.98 -0.57
CA ILE A 153 -13.36 4.80 -1.06
C ILE A 153 -14.01 6.18 -1.21
N GLY A 154 -14.57 6.47 -2.38
CA GLY A 154 -15.09 7.80 -2.72
C GLY A 154 -16.24 8.30 -1.81
N LYS A 155 -17.01 7.38 -1.22
CA LYS A 155 -17.97 7.71 -0.18
C LYS A 155 -17.25 7.70 1.19
N HIS A 156 -16.93 8.89 1.71
CA HIS A 156 -16.17 9.01 2.96
C HIS A 156 -16.94 8.49 4.16
N ASP A 157 -18.19 8.91 4.33
CA ASP A 157 -19.05 8.55 5.47
C ASP A 157 -20.51 8.43 5.02
N ASP A 158 -21.40 7.85 5.85
CA ASP A 158 -22.82 7.82 5.58
C ASP A 158 -23.42 9.22 5.78
N THR A 159 -24.16 9.65 4.77
CA THR A 159 -24.85 10.94 4.76
C THR A 159 -26.29 10.73 4.34
N ARG A 160 -27.18 11.68 4.68
CA ARG A 160 -28.59 11.66 4.23
C ARG A 160 -28.74 11.74 2.71
N ARG A 161 -27.69 12.16 1.99
CA ARG A 161 -27.68 12.31 0.53
C ARG A 161 -27.61 10.99 -0.21
N PHE A 162 -27.03 9.94 0.40
CA PHE A 162 -26.81 8.65 -0.26
C PHE A 162 -27.77 7.58 0.28
N TRP A 163 -28.37 6.82 -0.65
CA TRP A 163 -29.30 5.75 -0.33
C TRP A 163 -28.62 4.52 0.33
N SER A 164 -27.36 4.26 -0.04
CA SER A 164 -26.63 3.13 0.52
C SER A 164 -26.00 3.50 1.86
N HIS A 165 -26.27 2.71 2.88
CA HIS A 165 -25.69 2.84 4.19
C HIS A 165 -24.70 1.71 4.47
N GLY A 166 -23.74 1.95 5.36
CA GLY A 166 -22.78 0.94 5.82
C GLY A 166 -21.58 0.68 4.90
N TRP A 167 -21.61 1.05 3.62
CA TRP A 167 -20.45 0.97 2.74
C TRP A 167 -19.85 2.36 2.54
N ASN A 168 -18.82 2.65 3.30
CA ASN A 168 -18.09 3.91 3.23
C ASN A 168 -16.64 3.73 3.70
N ALA A 169 -15.79 4.71 3.39
CA ALA A 169 -14.37 4.69 3.70
C ALA A 169 -14.11 4.63 5.21
N ARG A 170 -14.75 5.53 5.96
CA ARG A 170 -14.42 5.78 7.36
C ARG A 170 -14.88 4.67 8.30
N GLN A 171 -16.09 4.14 8.11
CA GLN A 171 -16.69 3.18 9.05
C GLN A 171 -16.44 1.73 8.63
N ARG A 172 -16.49 1.44 7.31
CA ARG A 172 -16.42 0.06 6.83
C ARG A 172 -14.99 -0.43 6.64
N VAL A 173 -14.12 0.42 6.13
CA VAL A 173 -12.73 0.04 5.79
C VAL A 173 -11.67 0.88 6.52
N MET A 174 -12.10 1.72 7.46
CA MET A 174 -11.25 2.46 8.41
C MET A 174 -10.32 3.50 7.77
N GLN A 175 -10.70 4.03 6.60
CA GLN A 175 -9.98 5.11 5.92
C GLN A 175 -10.52 6.47 6.38
N ASP A 176 -9.73 7.24 7.11
CA ASP A 176 -10.10 8.61 7.50
C ASP A 176 -9.33 9.65 6.68
N ALA A 177 -9.52 9.56 5.34
CA ALA A 177 -8.81 10.41 4.38
C ALA A 177 -9.01 11.92 4.65
N LYS A 178 -10.16 12.31 5.21
CA LYS A 178 -10.42 13.69 5.60
C LYS A 178 -9.48 14.15 6.73
N ALA A 179 -9.25 13.29 7.73
CA ALA A 179 -8.28 13.58 8.78
C ALA A 179 -6.86 13.64 8.22
N TRP A 180 -6.48 12.73 7.31
CA TRP A 180 -5.15 12.74 6.70
C TRP A 180 -4.86 14.02 5.91
N LEU A 181 -5.86 14.58 5.20
CA LEU A 181 -5.69 15.86 4.48
C LEU A 181 -5.60 17.07 5.41
N ARG A 182 -6.25 17.02 6.57
CA ARG A 182 -6.24 18.10 7.56
C ARG A 182 -4.95 18.11 8.39
N ASP A 183 -4.48 16.94 8.75
CA ASP A 183 -3.40 16.78 9.73
C ASP A 183 -2.01 16.64 9.07
N GLY A 184 -1.93 16.67 7.72
CA GLY A 184 -0.68 16.61 6.95
C GLY A 184 -0.15 15.23 6.77
#